data_cd9fa7f928d86c56b522d7bb0e5016e3
#
_entry.id   cd9fa7f928d86c56b522d7bb0e5016e3
#
_cell.length_a   1.000
_cell.length_b   1.000
_cell.length_c   1.000
_cell.angle_alpha   90.00
_cell.angle_beta   90.00
_cell.angle_gamma   90.00
#
_symmetry.space_group_name_H-M   'P 1'
#
loop_
_entity.id
_entity.type
_entity.pdbx_description
1 polymer ?
#
loop_
_entity_poly.entity_id
_entity_poly.type
_entity_poly.pdbx_seq_one_letter_code
_entity_poly.pdbx_strand_id
1 'polypeptide(L)'
;MSQTGRETLSREILKGLGIILLLFAISLYFPIIGFLCSLLIPLPVLFFRAKLGRKPAVFLSITSAVAMTAALGGVTGDVVLFSGLMLLGFMLGELFETDLPVEKTVGFSTAAVLVAGFIVLLGYSAVLQTGIFTLVSDYVTANIQLTLAFYQSMGMSEENLRIISGAMEDLRYILIRISPAIGIASTLVISWSTLLLARPLLKAARLRFPDFGTLNRWRAPENLVWLVIVSGLAAVTPVDGLMFIGINGLIVLGTIYFFNGIAIVSYYFEAKHFSRPARICLYGLIALQQFLLIVVIGLGLFDIWLNFRKLEIQKNDQGRFGG
;
A
#
# COMPACT_ATOMS: atom_id res chain seq x y z
N MET A 1 29.94 22.06 -9.88
CA MET A 1 28.56 22.61 -9.88
C MET A 1 28.67 24.12 -9.71
N SER A 2 28.09 24.89 -10.61
CA SER A 2 28.03 26.36 -10.53
C SER A 2 27.19 26.78 -9.30
N GLN A 3 27.42 27.98 -8.75
CA GLN A 3 26.64 28.53 -7.61
C GLN A 3 25.13 28.49 -7.90
N THR A 4 24.71 28.85 -9.11
CA THR A 4 23.32 28.79 -9.58
C THR A 4 22.71 27.36 -9.52
N GLY A 5 23.51 26.32 -9.77
CA GLY A 5 23.06 24.93 -9.66
C GLY A 5 22.85 24.47 -8.23
N ARG A 6 23.64 24.99 -7.27
CA ARG A 6 23.47 24.68 -5.85
C ARG A 6 22.25 25.37 -5.27
N GLU A 7 21.99 26.62 -5.63
CA GLU A 7 20.81 27.37 -5.17
C GLU A 7 19.51 26.73 -5.67
N THR A 8 19.49 26.30 -6.94
CA THR A 8 18.33 25.60 -7.51
C THR A 8 18.08 24.27 -6.79
N LEU A 9 19.13 23.50 -6.51
CA LEU A 9 19.04 22.23 -5.80
C LEU A 9 18.51 22.42 -4.36
N SER A 10 19.05 23.39 -3.62
CA SER A 10 18.59 23.70 -2.26
C SER A 10 17.12 24.09 -2.22
N ARG A 11 16.69 24.92 -3.18
CA ARG A 11 15.28 25.34 -3.29
C ARG A 11 14.34 24.16 -3.57
N GLU A 12 14.74 23.21 -4.41
CA GLU A 12 13.94 22.02 -4.71
C GLU A 12 13.88 21.06 -3.53
N ILE A 13 14.97 20.89 -2.78
CA ILE A 13 14.99 20.10 -1.53
C ILE A 13 14.07 20.73 -0.49
N LEU A 14 14.11 22.06 -0.30
CA LEU A 14 13.21 22.76 0.62
C LEU A 14 11.73 22.61 0.24
N LYS A 15 11.39 22.65 -1.05
CA LYS A 15 10.02 22.36 -1.51
C LYS A 15 9.60 20.94 -1.17
N GLY A 16 10.47 19.95 -1.43
CA GLY A 16 10.22 18.55 -1.10
C GLY A 16 9.99 18.33 0.39
N LEU A 17 10.87 18.92 1.22
CA LEU A 17 10.76 18.90 2.67
C LEU A 17 9.43 19.51 3.13
N GLY A 18 9.07 20.70 2.62
CA GLY A 18 7.81 21.37 2.96
C GLY A 18 6.59 20.53 2.61
N ILE A 19 6.57 19.88 1.42
CA ILE A 19 5.46 19.00 1.01
C ILE A 19 5.35 17.79 1.93
N ILE A 20 6.47 17.12 2.23
CA ILE A 20 6.46 15.91 3.09
C ILE A 20 6.02 16.28 4.51
N LEU A 21 6.54 17.36 5.09
CA LEU A 21 6.18 17.81 6.44
C LEU A 21 4.73 18.31 6.51
N LEU A 22 4.22 18.93 5.45
CA LEU A 22 2.81 19.32 5.36
C LEU A 22 1.90 18.09 5.35
N LEU A 23 2.20 17.10 4.51
CA LEU A 23 1.44 15.83 4.48
C LEU A 23 1.49 15.12 5.83
N PHE A 24 2.65 15.12 6.48
CA PHE A 24 2.82 14.57 7.82
C PHE A 24 1.96 15.31 8.85
N ALA A 25 2.01 16.65 8.89
CA ALA A 25 1.22 17.44 9.80
C ALA A 25 -0.30 17.20 9.60
N ILE A 26 -0.77 17.20 8.33
CA ILE A 26 -2.18 16.90 8.03
C ILE A 26 -2.54 15.48 8.50
N SER A 27 -1.63 14.52 8.34
CA SER A 27 -1.87 13.13 8.75
C SER A 27 -2.02 12.97 10.26
N LEU A 28 -1.35 13.80 11.05
CA LEU A 28 -1.46 13.75 12.51
C LEU A 28 -2.70 14.45 13.07
N TYR A 29 -3.05 15.61 12.49
CA TYR A 29 -4.09 16.46 13.07
C TYR A 29 -5.49 16.24 12.50
N PHE A 30 -5.63 15.60 11.34
CA PHE A 30 -6.91 15.38 10.66
C PHE A 30 -7.18 13.88 10.43
N PRO A 31 -7.96 13.20 11.26
CA PRO A 31 -8.07 11.72 11.23
C PRO A 31 -8.44 11.14 9.86
N ILE A 32 -9.49 11.65 9.20
CA ILE A 32 -9.99 11.09 7.93
C ILE A 32 -9.11 11.55 6.76
N ILE A 33 -8.91 12.86 6.62
CA ILE A 33 -8.08 13.44 5.55
C ILE A 33 -6.62 13.06 5.75
N GLY A 34 -6.16 12.98 6.98
CA GLY A 34 -4.82 12.60 7.36
C GLY A 34 -4.48 11.17 6.94
N PHE A 35 -5.40 10.23 7.10
CA PHE A 35 -5.21 8.87 6.59
C PHE A 35 -4.98 8.87 5.06
N LEU A 36 -5.77 9.60 4.29
CA LEU A 36 -5.58 9.73 2.85
C LEU A 36 -4.26 10.42 2.50
N CYS A 37 -3.87 11.45 3.25
CA CYS A 37 -2.61 12.16 3.07
C CYS A 37 -1.40 11.26 3.39
N SER A 38 -1.50 10.39 4.40
CA SER A 38 -0.42 9.46 4.72
C SER A 38 -0.11 8.50 3.56
N LEU A 39 -1.14 8.05 2.84
CA LEU A 39 -0.97 7.18 1.66
C LEU A 39 -0.25 7.89 0.50
N LEU A 40 -0.24 9.21 0.48
CA LEU A 40 0.42 10.02 -0.55
C LEU A 40 1.90 10.30 -0.25
N ILE A 41 2.40 10.04 0.96
CA ILE A 41 3.79 10.34 1.37
C ILE A 41 4.85 9.69 0.48
N PRO A 42 4.70 8.45 -0.04
CA PRO A 42 5.68 7.89 -0.97
C PRO A 42 5.84 8.69 -2.27
N LEU A 43 4.78 9.37 -2.71
CA LEU A 43 4.73 10.05 -4.01
C LEU A 43 5.69 11.24 -4.12
N PRO A 44 5.77 12.20 -3.17
CA PRO A 44 6.81 13.24 -3.18
C PRO A 44 8.23 12.68 -3.19
N VAL A 45 8.51 11.65 -2.38
CA VAL A 45 9.84 11.05 -2.31
C VAL A 45 10.23 10.44 -3.65
N LEU A 46 9.34 9.66 -4.27
CA LEU A 46 9.52 9.12 -5.62
C LEU A 46 9.74 10.23 -6.65
N PHE A 47 8.91 11.28 -6.61
CA PHE A 47 9.03 12.41 -7.53
C PHE A 47 10.39 13.12 -7.43
N PHE A 48 10.82 13.46 -6.21
CA PHE A 48 12.10 14.11 -6.00
C PHE A 48 13.29 13.19 -6.27
N ARG A 49 13.13 11.86 -6.06
CA ARG A 49 14.12 10.86 -6.48
C ARG A 49 14.29 10.86 -8.01
N ALA A 50 13.19 10.87 -8.74
CA ALA A 50 13.22 10.92 -10.21
C ALA A 50 13.76 12.26 -10.73
N LYS A 51 13.52 13.38 -10.03
CA LYS A 51 13.89 14.73 -10.45
C LYS A 51 15.33 15.12 -10.10
N LEU A 52 15.76 14.81 -8.88
CA LEU A 52 17.02 15.28 -8.31
C LEU A 52 18.11 14.20 -8.25
N GLY A 53 17.73 12.94 -8.45
CA GLY A 53 18.64 11.80 -8.35
C GLY A 53 18.74 11.23 -6.93
N ARG A 54 19.58 10.20 -6.78
CA ARG A 54 19.66 9.35 -5.58
C ARG A 54 20.10 10.12 -4.32
N LYS A 55 21.24 10.81 -4.38
CA LYS A 55 21.83 11.48 -3.19
C LYS A 55 20.93 12.56 -2.59
N PRO A 56 20.35 13.51 -3.37
CA PRO A 56 19.43 14.50 -2.82
C PRO A 56 18.16 13.90 -2.25
N ALA A 57 17.63 12.80 -2.85
CA ALA A 57 16.43 12.13 -2.35
C ALA A 57 16.68 11.44 -0.99
N VAL A 58 17.83 10.78 -0.82
CA VAL A 58 18.23 10.22 0.48
C VAL A 58 18.35 11.33 1.53
N PHE A 59 19.03 12.43 1.20
CA PHE A 59 19.15 13.58 2.09
C PHE A 59 17.79 14.15 2.48
N LEU A 60 16.88 14.30 1.50
CA LEU A 60 15.51 14.76 1.74
C LEU A 60 14.77 13.82 2.70
N SER A 61 14.83 12.50 2.50
CA SER A 61 14.15 11.53 3.36
C SER A 61 14.70 11.53 4.78
N ILE A 62 16.02 11.57 4.95
CA ILE A 62 16.66 11.62 6.26
C ILE A 62 16.30 12.92 6.98
N THR A 63 16.40 14.07 6.30
CA THR A 63 16.07 15.37 6.90
C THR A 63 14.61 15.45 7.30
N SER A 64 13.70 14.89 6.49
CA SER A 64 12.28 14.82 6.84
C SER A 64 12.05 13.94 8.08
N ALA A 65 12.68 12.76 8.17
CA ALA A 65 12.56 11.88 9.33
C ALA A 65 13.11 12.55 10.61
N VAL A 66 14.25 13.23 10.53
CA VAL A 66 14.82 13.99 11.66
C VAL A 66 13.88 15.12 12.09
N ALA A 67 13.32 15.88 11.13
CA ALA A 67 12.37 16.95 11.43
C ALA A 67 11.09 16.42 12.10
N MET A 68 10.56 15.27 11.63
CA MET A 68 9.40 14.59 12.25
C MET A 68 9.72 14.17 13.68
N THR A 69 10.89 13.53 13.90
CA THR A 69 11.35 13.10 15.22
C THR A 69 11.49 14.29 16.19
N ALA A 70 12.05 15.41 15.72
CA ALA A 70 12.17 16.63 16.51
C ALA A 70 10.80 17.25 16.84
N ALA A 71 9.86 17.25 15.89
CA ALA A 71 8.51 17.80 16.09
C ALA A 71 7.68 16.98 17.08
N LEU A 72 7.87 15.66 17.16
CA LEU A 72 7.16 14.77 18.09
C LEU A 72 7.92 14.54 19.42
N GLY A 73 9.11 15.13 19.58
CA GLY A 73 9.92 14.98 20.79
C GLY A 73 10.57 13.60 20.95
N GLY A 74 10.60 12.78 19.89
CA GLY A 74 11.22 11.46 19.93
C GLY A 74 10.82 10.54 18.76
N VAL A 75 11.40 9.34 18.77
CA VAL A 75 11.06 8.28 17.78
C VAL A 75 9.76 7.60 18.22
N THR A 76 8.65 7.96 17.59
CA THR A 76 7.33 7.39 17.82
C THR A 76 7.00 6.36 16.74
N GLY A 77 5.93 5.57 16.94
CA GLY A 77 5.39 4.66 15.91
C GLY A 77 5.03 5.38 14.60
N ASP A 78 4.54 6.62 14.70
CA ASP A 78 4.25 7.46 13.54
C ASP A 78 5.51 7.78 12.74
N VAL A 79 6.60 8.19 13.39
CA VAL A 79 7.89 8.46 12.73
C VAL A 79 8.38 7.22 11.99
N VAL A 80 8.26 6.03 12.60
CA VAL A 80 8.64 4.76 11.99
C VAL A 80 7.76 4.47 10.76
N LEU A 81 6.45 4.60 10.88
CA LEU A 81 5.50 4.41 9.79
C LEU A 81 5.78 5.34 8.61
N PHE A 82 5.91 6.65 8.89
CA PHE A 82 6.18 7.64 7.84
C PHE A 82 7.55 7.46 7.19
N SER A 83 8.56 7.03 7.96
CA SER A 83 9.89 6.68 7.43
C SER A 83 9.82 5.46 6.51
N GLY A 84 9.00 4.46 6.86
CA GLY A 84 8.70 3.32 5.99
C GLY A 84 8.01 3.73 4.69
N LEU A 85 7.05 4.66 4.74
CA LEU A 85 6.39 5.20 3.55
C LEU A 85 7.35 6.00 2.67
N MET A 86 8.26 6.77 3.25
CA MET A 86 9.32 7.47 2.51
C MET A 86 10.29 6.46 1.87
N LEU A 87 10.66 5.40 2.57
CA LEU A 87 11.48 4.32 2.02
C LEU A 87 10.77 3.65 0.83
N LEU A 88 9.46 3.44 0.90
CA LEU A 88 8.67 2.90 -0.22
C LEU A 88 8.78 3.78 -1.47
N GLY A 89 8.58 5.09 -1.31
CA GLY A 89 8.70 6.04 -2.41
C GLY A 89 10.11 6.07 -3.01
N PHE A 90 11.13 6.00 -2.15
CA PHE A 90 12.52 5.92 -2.58
C PHE A 90 12.82 4.63 -3.35
N MET A 91 12.40 3.46 -2.84
CA MET A 91 12.59 2.17 -3.48
C MET A 91 11.88 2.07 -4.83
N LEU A 92 10.64 2.56 -4.93
CA LEU A 92 9.94 2.66 -6.23
C LEU A 92 10.75 3.53 -7.21
N GLY A 93 11.28 4.67 -6.76
CA GLY A 93 12.12 5.54 -7.58
C GLY A 93 13.43 4.88 -8.04
N GLU A 94 14.07 4.05 -7.20
CA GLU A 94 15.25 3.26 -7.58
C GLU A 94 14.91 2.21 -8.63
N LEU A 95 13.82 1.45 -8.40
CA LEU A 95 13.41 0.37 -9.29
C LEU A 95 12.84 0.87 -10.63
N PHE A 96 12.40 2.13 -10.71
CA PHE A 96 12.01 2.74 -11.99
C PHE A 96 13.18 2.90 -12.96
N GLU A 97 14.42 2.83 -12.48
CA GLU A 97 15.62 2.88 -13.34
C GLU A 97 16.05 1.49 -13.85
N THR A 98 15.48 0.41 -13.31
CA THR A 98 15.93 -0.97 -13.60
C THR A 98 15.16 -1.66 -14.73
N ASP A 99 14.15 -1.01 -15.33
CA ASP A 99 13.28 -1.55 -16.39
C ASP A 99 12.66 -2.92 -16.08
N LEU A 100 12.43 -3.18 -14.79
CA LEU A 100 11.75 -4.40 -14.33
C LEU A 100 10.25 -4.34 -14.65
N PRO A 101 9.58 -5.50 -14.85
CA PRO A 101 8.14 -5.54 -14.98
C PRO A 101 7.44 -5.06 -13.69
N VAL A 102 6.20 -4.58 -13.83
CA VAL A 102 5.46 -3.90 -12.76
C VAL A 102 5.32 -4.75 -11.50
N GLU A 103 5.06 -6.05 -11.64
CA GLU A 103 4.92 -6.99 -10.52
C GLU A 103 6.21 -7.12 -9.71
N LYS A 104 7.37 -7.15 -10.37
CA LYS A 104 8.67 -7.18 -9.69
C LYS A 104 8.99 -5.84 -9.04
N THR A 105 8.68 -4.73 -9.70
CA THR A 105 8.87 -3.37 -9.15
C THR A 105 8.06 -3.18 -7.87
N VAL A 106 6.77 -3.51 -7.89
CA VAL A 106 5.90 -3.44 -6.71
C VAL A 106 6.34 -4.45 -5.64
N GLY A 107 6.61 -5.70 -6.04
CA GLY A 107 7.01 -6.76 -5.12
C GLY A 107 8.31 -6.45 -4.38
N PHE A 108 9.37 -6.03 -5.08
CA PHE A 108 10.66 -5.70 -4.46
C PHE A 108 10.57 -4.44 -3.59
N SER A 109 9.83 -3.41 -4.00
CA SER A 109 9.60 -2.22 -3.17
C SER A 109 8.89 -2.58 -1.87
N THR A 110 7.83 -3.39 -1.96
CA THR A 110 7.07 -3.88 -0.81
C THR A 110 7.97 -4.73 0.10
N ALA A 111 8.72 -5.68 -0.46
CA ALA A 111 9.61 -6.55 0.31
C ALA A 111 10.68 -5.73 1.05
N ALA A 112 11.29 -4.72 0.40
CA ALA A 112 12.31 -3.87 1.02
C ALA A 112 11.74 -3.12 2.25
N VAL A 113 10.54 -2.57 2.15
CA VAL A 113 9.88 -1.86 3.27
C VAL A 113 9.52 -2.82 4.40
N LEU A 114 8.97 -4.00 4.06
CA LEU A 114 8.60 -5.01 5.07
C LEU A 114 9.82 -5.56 5.80
N VAL A 115 10.91 -5.82 5.09
CA VAL A 115 12.17 -6.26 5.71
C VAL A 115 12.74 -5.16 6.61
N ALA A 116 12.78 -3.90 6.15
CA ALA A 116 13.22 -2.79 6.97
C ALA A 116 12.34 -2.60 8.22
N GLY A 117 11.00 -2.66 8.06
CA GLY A 117 10.05 -2.59 9.17
C GLY A 117 10.22 -3.74 10.16
N PHE A 118 10.45 -4.96 9.66
CA PHE A 118 10.70 -6.11 10.52
C PHE A 118 12.02 -5.99 11.31
N ILE A 119 13.08 -5.46 10.68
CA ILE A 119 14.36 -5.18 11.38
C ILE A 119 14.15 -4.14 12.49
N VAL A 120 13.40 -3.06 12.21
CA VAL A 120 13.08 -2.05 13.24
C VAL A 120 12.27 -2.66 14.37
N LEU A 121 11.28 -3.49 14.05
CA LEU A 121 10.45 -4.19 15.05
C LEU A 121 11.27 -5.15 15.91
N LEU A 122 12.20 -5.90 15.31
CA LEU A 122 13.15 -6.74 16.03
C LEU A 122 14.05 -5.93 16.98
N GLY A 123 14.59 -4.81 16.49
CA GLY A 123 15.42 -3.90 17.30
C GLY A 123 14.62 -3.33 18.49
N TYR A 124 13.38 -2.90 18.26
CA TYR A 124 12.50 -2.37 19.29
C TYR A 124 12.13 -3.46 20.33
N SER A 125 11.82 -4.67 19.87
CA SER A 125 11.57 -5.85 20.70
C SER A 125 12.79 -6.18 21.60
N ALA A 126 14.00 -6.12 21.06
CA ALA A 126 15.21 -6.37 21.82
C ALA A 126 15.49 -5.30 22.88
N VAL A 127 15.27 -4.01 22.56
CA VAL A 127 15.45 -2.90 23.51
C VAL A 127 14.47 -3.00 24.67
N LEU A 128 13.21 -3.32 24.39
CA LEU A 128 12.16 -3.46 25.41
C LEU A 128 12.17 -4.82 26.12
N GLN A 129 12.99 -5.76 25.67
CA GLN A 129 12.98 -7.15 26.15
C GLN A 129 11.58 -7.80 26.12
N THR A 130 10.78 -7.46 25.12
CA THR A 130 9.40 -7.88 24.95
C THR A 130 9.24 -8.61 23.63
N GLY A 131 8.48 -9.71 23.58
CA GLY A 131 8.25 -10.44 22.35
C GLY A 131 7.48 -9.62 21.29
N ILE A 132 7.78 -9.84 20.01
CA ILE A 132 7.12 -9.14 18.89
C ILE A 132 5.60 -9.30 18.96
N PHE A 133 5.11 -10.51 19.27
CA PHE A 133 3.68 -10.77 19.38
C PHE A 133 3.03 -9.92 20.50
N THR A 134 3.72 -9.76 21.63
CA THR A 134 3.25 -8.89 22.73
C THR A 134 3.18 -7.43 22.29
N LEU A 135 4.22 -6.92 21.58
CA LEU A 135 4.24 -5.55 21.06
C LEU A 135 3.05 -5.28 20.11
N VAL A 136 2.76 -6.23 19.21
CA VAL A 136 1.61 -6.12 18.30
C VAL A 136 0.29 -6.17 19.09
N SER A 137 0.19 -7.07 20.06
CA SER A 137 -1.00 -7.19 20.92
C SER A 137 -1.26 -5.90 21.72
N ASP A 138 -0.22 -5.33 22.32
CA ASP A 138 -0.30 -4.08 23.09
C ASP A 138 -0.72 -2.91 22.20
N TYR A 139 -0.14 -2.81 20.99
CA TYR A 139 -0.53 -1.79 20.01
C TYR A 139 -2.00 -1.89 19.60
N VAL A 140 -2.47 -3.10 19.28
CA VAL A 140 -3.88 -3.33 18.91
C VAL A 140 -4.80 -3.00 20.09
N THR A 141 -4.44 -3.45 21.30
CA THR A 141 -5.21 -3.20 22.52
C THR A 141 -5.32 -1.70 22.81
N ALA A 142 -4.21 -0.97 22.75
CA ALA A 142 -4.19 0.48 22.96
C ALA A 142 -5.10 1.22 21.96
N ASN A 143 -5.08 0.84 20.68
CA ASN A 143 -5.95 1.46 19.65
C ASN A 143 -7.44 1.14 19.88
N ILE A 144 -7.77 -0.06 20.33
CA ILE A 144 -9.15 -0.42 20.70
C ILE A 144 -9.61 0.42 21.90
N GLN A 145 -8.77 0.58 22.94
CA GLN A 145 -9.09 1.40 24.09
C GLN A 145 -9.31 2.87 23.72
N LEU A 146 -8.47 3.44 22.83
CA LEU A 146 -8.66 4.79 22.30
C LEU A 146 -10.00 4.91 21.57
N THR A 147 -10.37 3.91 20.78
CA THR A 147 -11.65 3.88 20.07
C THR A 147 -12.84 3.84 21.04
N LEU A 148 -12.77 3.02 22.10
CA LEU A 148 -13.81 2.97 23.12
C LEU A 148 -13.92 4.29 23.88
N ALA A 149 -12.79 4.91 24.26
CA ALA A 149 -12.76 6.21 24.90
C ALA A 149 -13.39 7.31 24.02
N PHE A 150 -13.15 7.23 22.71
CA PHE A 150 -13.80 8.14 21.75
C PHE A 150 -15.32 7.98 21.73
N TYR A 151 -15.84 6.75 21.68
CA TYR A 151 -17.29 6.51 21.76
C TYR A 151 -17.89 6.98 23.09
N GLN A 152 -17.19 6.81 24.21
CA GLN A 152 -17.61 7.35 25.51
C GLN A 152 -17.71 8.88 25.47
N SER A 153 -16.71 9.56 24.87
CA SER A 153 -16.70 11.03 24.77
C SER A 153 -17.83 11.58 23.90
N MET A 154 -18.36 10.75 22.96
CA MET A 154 -19.52 11.10 22.14
C MET A 154 -20.87 10.96 22.86
N GLY A 155 -20.87 10.59 24.16
CA GLY A 155 -22.10 10.44 24.95
C GLY A 155 -22.90 9.17 24.68
N MET A 156 -22.23 8.11 24.19
CA MET A 156 -22.87 6.82 23.97
C MET A 156 -23.35 6.21 25.31
N SER A 157 -24.52 5.58 25.32
CA SER A 157 -25.06 4.95 26.53
C SER A 157 -24.18 3.79 27.02
N GLU A 158 -24.17 3.57 28.33
CA GLU A 158 -23.39 2.47 28.96
C GLU A 158 -23.76 1.09 28.38
N GLU A 159 -25.02 0.86 28.06
CA GLU A 159 -25.49 -0.38 27.47
C GLU A 159 -24.88 -0.60 26.08
N ASN A 160 -24.87 0.41 25.22
CA ASN A 160 -24.25 0.35 23.90
C ASN A 160 -22.72 0.18 24.00
N LEU A 161 -22.09 0.87 24.95
CA LEU A 161 -20.65 0.70 25.22
C LEU A 161 -20.31 -0.73 25.64
N ARG A 162 -21.15 -1.37 26.44
CA ARG A 162 -20.95 -2.76 26.86
C ARG A 162 -21.06 -3.73 25.67
N ILE A 163 -22.03 -3.53 24.80
CA ILE A 163 -22.17 -4.35 23.57
C ILE A 163 -20.94 -4.17 22.68
N ILE A 164 -20.51 -2.92 22.45
CA ILE A 164 -19.36 -2.60 21.62
C ILE A 164 -18.06 -3.15 22.24
N SER A 165 -17.88 -3.03 23.55
CA SER A 165 -16.68 -3.57 24.22
C SER A 165 -16.56 -5.09 24.07
N GLY A 166 -17.67 -5.84 24.11
CA GLY A 166 -17.69 -7.29 23.84
C GLY A 166 -17.25 -7.60 22.41
N ALA A 167 -17.83 -6.90 21.42
CA ALA A 167 -17.43 -7.06 20.01
C ALA A 167 -15.97 -6.65 19.74
N MET A 168 -15.44 -5.67 20.48
CA MET A 168 -14.04 -5.23 20.36
C MET A 168 -13.04 -6.27 20.85
N GLU A 169 -13.41 -7.10 21.82
CA GLU A 169 -12.53 -8.18 22.28
C GLU A 169 -12.37 -9.27 21.21
N ASP A 170 -13.46 -9.65 20.52
CA ASP A 170 -13.41 -10.56 19.38
C ASP A 170 -12.60 -9.94 18.23
N LEU A 171 -12.81 -8.66 17.97
CA LEU A 171 -12.06 -7.92 16.96
C LEU A 171 -10.56 -7.87 17.28
N ARG A 172 -10.19 -7.67 18.56
CA ARG A 172 -8.79 -7.70 19.02
C ARG A 172 -8.12 -9.02 18.65
N TYR A 173 -8.77 -10.12 18.97
CA TYR A 173 -8.26 -11.46 18.68
C TYR A 173 -8.02 -11.67 17.18
N ILE A 174 -8.96 -11.25 16.34
CA ILE A 174 -8.86 -11.34 14.88
C ILE A 174 -7.74 -10.44 14.37
N LEU A 175 -7.71 -9.16 14.78
CA LEU A 175 -6.72 -8.17 14.32
C LEU A 175 -5.28 -8.59 14.61
N ILE A 176 -5.02 -9.12 15.83
CA ILE A 176 -3.69 -9.62 16.17
C ILE A 176 -3.27 -10.75 15.23
N ARG A 177 -4.19 -11.64 14.89
CA ARG A 177 -3.91 -12.81 14.03
C ARG A 177 -3.68 -12.43 12.56
N ILE A 178 -4.40 -11.45 12.05
CA ILE A 178 -4.28 -11.03 10.63
C ILE A 178 -3.32 -9.85 10.45
N SER A 179 -2.71 -9.33 11.54
CA SER A 179 -1.80 -8.17 11.47
C SER A 179 -0.65 -8.32 10.46
N PRO A 180 0.00 -9.51 10.30
CA PRO A 180 1.05 -9.65 9.29
C PRO A 180 0.52 -9.47 7.87
N ALA A 181 -0.65 -10.06 7.58
CA ALA A 181 -1.28 -9.90 6.27
C ALA A 181 -1.74 -8.46 6.02
N ILE A 182 -2.29 -7.77 7.03
CA ILE A 182 -2.66 -6.35 6.92
C ILE A 182 -1.41 -5.51 6.56
N GLY A 183 -0.29 -5.74 7.22
CA GLY A 183 0.97 -5.04 6.93
C GLY A 183 1.44 -5.25 5.50
N ILE A 184 1.41 -6.49 5.01
CA ILE A 184 1.80 -6.83 3.63
C ILE A 184 0.79 -6.24 2.63
N ALA A 185 -0.51 -6.47 2.85
CA ALA A 185 -1.57 -6.03 1.95
C ALA A 185 -1.62 -4.51 1.84
N SER A 186 -1.54 -3.77 2.95
CA SER A 186 -1.53 -2.30 2.94
C SER A 186 -0.29 -1.77 2.21
N THR A 187 0.89 -2.33 2.43
CA THR A 187 2.11 -1.93 1.71
C THR A 187 2.00 -2.20 0.21
N LEU A 188 1.41 -3.33 -0.22
CA LEU A 188 1.11 -3.61 -1.63
C LEU A 188 0.14 -2.59 -2.22
N VAL A 189 -0.95 -2.28 -1.50
CA VAL A 189 -1.95 -1.30 -1.95
C VAL A 189 -1.30 0.09 -2.10
N ILE A 190 -0.50 0.51 -1.14
CA ILE A 190 0.19 1.81 -1.18
C ILE A 190 1.21 1.85 -2.33
N SER A 191 2.00 0.78 -2.51
CA SER A 191 2.97 0.66 -3.62
C SER A 191 2.29 0.80 -4.97
N TRP A 192 1.21 0.05 -5.18
CA TRP A 192 0.46 0.06 -6.43
C TRP A 192 -0.22 1.40 -6.67
N SER A 193 -0.85 1.97 -5.65
CA SER A 193 -1.48 3.30 -5.72
C SER A 193 -0.46 4.39 -6.04
N THR A 194 0.70 4.35 -5.38
CA THR A 194 1.81 5.28 -5.65
C THR A 194 2.27 5.20 -7.09
N LEU A 195 2.44 3.98 -7.64
CA LEU A 195 2.83 3.77 -9.04
C LEU A 195 1.79 4.36 -10.01
N LEU A 196 0.50 4.12 -9.75
CA LEU A 196 -0.59 4.68 -10.59
C LEU A 196 -0.62 6.20 -10.57
N LEU A 197 -0.44 6.82 -9.38
CA LEU A 197 -0.42 8.28 -9.21
C LEU A 197 0.88 8.90 -9.72
N ALA A 198 2.01 8.20 -9.66
CA ALA A 198 3.29 8.66 -10.16
C ALA A 198 3.28 8.85 -11.68
N ARG A 199 2.55 8.00 -12.43
CA ARG A 199 2.51 8.05 -13.90
C ARG A 199 2.11 9.42 -14.46
N PRO A 200 0.94 10.00 -14.12
CA PRO A 200 0.56 11.33 -14.61
C PRO A 200 1.47 12.43 -14.07
N LEU A 201 1.93 12.32 -12.82
CA LEU A 201 2.78 13.32 -12.18
C LEU A 201 4.16 13.43 -12.86
N LEU A 202 4.85 12.30 -13.08
CA LEU A 202 6.15 12.25 -13.73
C LEU A 202 6.05 12.68 -15.20
N LYS A 203 5.00 12.25 -15.92
CA LYS A 203 4.75 12.69 -17.31
C LYS A 203 4.52 14.19 -17.41
N ALA A 204 3.73 14.78 -16.50
CA ALA A 204 3.51 16.23 -16.45
C ALA A 204 4.81 17.01 -16.20
N ALA A 205 5.71 16.47 -15.40
CA ALA A 205 7.02 17.03 -15.11
C ALA A 205 8.08 16.70 -16.19
N ARG A 206 7.73 15.96 -17.25
CA ARG A 206 8.65 15.46 -18.29
C ARG A 206 9.80 14.62 -17.72
N LEU A 207 9.53 13.88 -16.65
CA LEU A 207 10.45 12.94 -16.03
C LEU A 207 10.23 11.53 -16.58
N ARG A 208 11.28 10.70 -16.51
CA ARG A 208 11.21 9.30 -16.93
C ARG A 208 10.19 8.54 -16.08
N PHE A 209 9.31 7.82 -16.74
CA PHE A 209 8.44 6.80 -16.15
C PHE A 209 8.67 5.51 -16.94
N PRO A 210 8.91 4.36 -16.28
CA PRO A 210 9.13 3.09 -16.96
C PRO A 210 7.94 2.71 -17.84
N ASP A 211 8.21 2.00 -18.93
CA ASP A 211 7.13 1.47 -19.75
C ASP A 211 6.64 0.13 -19.19
N PHE A 212 5.66 0.18 -18.33
CA PHE A 212 4.95 -0.99 -17.81
C PHE A 212 3.85 -1.49 -18.75
N GLY A 213 3.79 -0.99 -19.98
CA GLY A 213 2.72 -1.28 -20.90
C GLY A 213 1.37 -0.73 -20.44
N THR A 214 0.30 -1.38 -20.88
CA THR A 214 -1.07 -1.04 -20.49
C THR A 214 -1.47 -1.81 -19.24
N LEU A 215 -1.51 -1.11 -18.09
CA LEU A 215 -1.78 -1.74 -16.77
C LEU A 215 -3.16 -2.42 -16.68
N ASN A 216 -4.13 -2.02 -17.52
CA ASN A 216 -5.42 -2.72 -17.62
C ASN A 216 -5.32 -4.10 -18.31
N ARG A 217 -4.19 -4.42 -18.92
CA ARG A 217 -3.88 -5.76 -19.46
C ARG A 217 -2.98 -6.59 -18.54
N TRP A 218 -2.55 -6.01 -17.41
CA TRP A 218 -1.72 -6.74 -16.46
C TRP A 218 -2.47 -7.95 -15.90
N ARG A 219 -1.78 -9.08 -15.75
CA ARG A 219 -2.27 -10.32 -15.15
C ARG A 219 -1.40 -10.72 -13.98
N ALA A 220 -2.03 -11.23 -12.93
CA ALA A 220 -1.31 -11.88 -11.85
C ALA A 220 -0.62 -13.15 -12.37
N PRO A 221 0.59 -13.48 -11.89
CA PRO A 221 1.28 -14.72 -12.26
C PRO A 221 0.42 -15.95 -12.01
N GLU A 222 0.33 -16.85 -13.00
CA GLU A 222 -0.55 -18.02 -12.94
C GLU A 222 -0.23 -18.96 -11.77
N ASN A 223 1.03 -19.06 -11.40
CA ASN A 223 1.48 -19.90 -10.29
C ASN A 223 0.88 -19.51 -8.94
N LEU A 224 0.40 -18.27 -8.78
CA LEU A 224 -0.21 -17.79 -7.52
C LEU A 224 -1.53 -18.51 -7.19
N VAL A 225 -2.21 -19.08 -8.17
CA VAL A 225 -3.45 -19.84 -7.94
C VAL A 225 -3.20 -21.05 -7.02
N TRP A 226 -2.04 -21.70 -7.18
CA TRP A 226 -1.70 -22.84 -6.33
C TRP A 226 -1.49 -22.41 -4.88
N LEU A 227 -0.92 -21.21 -4.67
CA LEU A 227 -0.80 -20.65 -3.33
C LEU A 227 -2.18 -20.31 -2.72
N VAL A 228 -3.16 -19.86 -3.54
CA VAL A 228 -4.54 -19.65 -3.06
C VAL A 228 -5.14 -20.96 -2.60
N ILE A 229 -4.99 -22.04 -3.39
CA ILE A 229 -5.53 -23.37 -3.04
C ILE A 229 -4.89 -23.88 -1.75
N VAL A 230 -3.55 -23.83 -1.64
CA VAL A 230 -2.83 -24.27 -0.44
C VAL A 230 -3.20 -23.43 0.78
N SER A 231 -3.29 -22.10 0.62
CA SER A 231 -3.71 -21.20 1.70
C SER A 231 -5.16 -21.46 2.11
N GLY A 232 -6.05 -21.74 1.15
CA GLY A 232 -7.45 -22.08 1.41
C GLY A 232 -7.58 -23.40 2.20
N LEU A 233 -6.85 -24.44 1.81
CA LEU A 233 -6.81 -25.71 2.53
C LEU A 233 -6.24 -25.52 3.94
N ALA A 234 -5.15 -24.75 4.09
CA ALA A 234 -4.57 -24.45 5.39
C ALA A 234 -5.53 -23.67 6.30
N ALA A 235 -6.31 -22.72 5.72
CA ALA A 235 -7.26 -21.91 6.47
C ALA A 235 -8.44 -22.70 7.08
N VAL A 236 -8.84 -23.81 6.46
CA VAL A 236 -9.94 -24.68 6.97
C VAL A 236 -9.44 -25.82 7.85
N THR A 237 -8.13 -25.98 8.00
CA THR A 237 -7.54 -27.04 8.84
C THR A 237 -7.70 -26.68 10.33
N PRO A 238 -8.13 -27.61 11.21
CA PRO A 238 -8.32 -27.35 12.63
C PRO A 238 -7.00 -27.33 13.42
N VAL A 239 -5.93 -26.82 12.82
CA VAL A 239 -4.58 -26.64 13.42
C VAL A 239 -4.27 -25.15 13.41
N ASP A 240 -4.19 -24.54 14.60
CA ASP A 240 -4.05 -23.08 14.77
C ASP A 240 -2.94 -22.45 13.93
N GLY A 241 -1.75 -23.08 13.88
CA GLY A 241 -0.63 -22.57 13.09
C GLY A 241 -0.88 -22.59 11.57
N LEU A 242 -1.50 -23.66 11.05
CA LEU A 242 -1.86 -23.76 9.63
C LEU A 242 -2.98 -22.80 9.28
N MET A 243 -4.01 -22.73 10.11
CA MET A 243 -5.12 -21.77 9.95
C MET A 243 -4.60 -20.32 9.91
N PHE A 244 -3.67 -19.97 10.81
CA PHE A 244 -3.02 -18.65 10.84
C PHE A 244 -2.32 -18.34 9.51
N ILE A 245 -1.47 -19.26 9.03
CA ILE A 245 -0.75 -19.11 7.75
C ILE A 245 -1.73 -19.02 6.59
N GLY A 246 -2.75 -19.89 6.57
CA GLY A 246 -3.77 -19.93 5.53
C GLY A 246 -4.56 -18.64 5.39
N ILE A 247 -5.08 -18.11 6.50
CA ILE A 247 -5.86 -16.85 6.49
C ILE A 247 -4.98 -15.68 6.05
N ASN A 248 -3.77 -15.55 6.59
CA ASN A 248 -2.85 -14.50 6.20
C ASN A 248 -2.46 -14.60 4.72
N GLY A 249 -2.19 -15.82 4.23
CA GLY A 249 -1.92 -16.07 2.81
C GLY A 249 -3.09 -15.66 1.91
N LEU A 250 -4.33 -16.02 2.27
CA LEU A 250 -5.53 -15.63 1.51
C LEU A 250 -5.72 -14.11 1.44
N ILE A 251 -5.48 -13.37 2.52
CA ILE A 251 -5.59 -11.91 2.54
C ILE A 251 -4.57 -11.28 1.58
N VAL A 252 -3.31 -11.71 1.63
CA VAL A 252 -2.25 -11.20 0.76
C VAL A 252 -2.53 -11.53 -0.71
N LEU A 253 -2.87 -12.79 -1.01
CA LEU A 253 -3.19 -13.25 -2.36
C LEU A 253 -4.46 -12.57 -2.87
N GLY A 254 -5.48 -12.43 -2.02
CA GLY A 254 -6.70 -11.67 -2.32
C GLY A 254 -6.40 -10.23 -2.73
N THR A 255 -5.42 -9.58 -2.09
CA THR A 255 -4.97 -8.24 -2.48
C THR A 255 -4.35 -8.22 -3.88
N ILE A 256 -3.54 -9.22 -4.23
CA ILE A 256 -2.95 -9.33 -5.58
C ILE A 256 -4.06 -9.56 -6.63
N TYR A 257 -4.99 -10.46 -6.35
CA TYR A 257 -6.12 -10.73 -7.25
C TYR A 257 -7.13 -9.58 -7.32
N PHE A 258 -7.25 -8.76 -6.28
CA PHE A 258 -7.98 -7.51 -6.34
C PHE A 258 -7.40 -6.57 -7.42
N PHE A 259 -6.07 -6.40 -7.48
CA PHE A 259 -5.46 -5.59 -8.54
C PHE A 259 -5.66 -6.20 -9.93
N ASN A 260 -5.61 -7.52 -10.07
CA ASN A 260 -5.96 -8.18 -11.34
C ASN A 260 -7.42 -7.91 -11.73
N GLY A 261 -8.35 -7.97 -10.76
CA GLY A 261 -9.76 -7.65 -10.97
C GLY A 261 -9.98 -6.18 -11.36
N ILE A 262 -9.31 -5.24 -10.69
CA ILE A 262 -9.33 -3.81 -11.09
C ILE A 262 -8.78 -3.61 -12.50
N ALA A 263 -7.74 -4.34 -12.91
CA ALA A 263 -7.24 -4.30 -14.29
C ALA A 263 -8.30 -4.76 -15.29
N ILE A 264 -9.08 -5.81 -14.97
CA ILE A 264 -10.20 -6.29 -15.80
C ILE A 264 -11.29 -5.22 -15.89
N VAL A 265 -11.72 -4.67 -14.76
CA VAL A 265 -12.73 -3.60 -14.72
C VAL A 265 -12.27 -2.39 -15.54
N SER A 266 -11.01 -1.97 -15.38
CA SER A 266 -10.41 -0.88 -16.15
C SER A 266 -10.40 -1.16 -17.65
N TYR A 267 -10.08 -2.40 -18.06
CA TYR A 267 -10.11 -2.83 -19.46
C TYR A 267 -11.52 -2.67 -20.06
N TYR A 268 -12.56 -3.12 -19.36
CA TYR A 268 -13.93 -2.98 -19.84
C TYR A 268 -14.42 -1.53 -19.87
N PHE A 269 -13.99 -0.68 -18.93
CA PHE A 269 -14.30 0.74 -18.96
C PHE A 269 -13.68 1.45 -20.18
N GLU A 270 -12.50 1.02 -20.60
CA GLU A 270 -11.87 1.54 -21.81
C GLU A 270 -12.55 1.00 -23.06
N ALA A 271 -12.76 -0.32 -23.15
CA ALA A 271 -13.38 -0.98 -24.29
C ALA A 271 -14.81 -0.51 -24.58
N LYS A 272 -15.57 -0.16 -23.52
CA LYS A 272 -16.94 0.33 -23.63
C LYS A 272 -17.05 1.86 -23.58
N HIS A 273 -15.93 2.57 -23.70
CA HIS A 273 -15.87 4.04 -23.76
C HIS A 273 -16.60 4.75 -22.60
N PHE A 274 -16.54 4.21 -21.37
CA PHE A 274 -17.13 4.87 -20.20
C PHE A 274 -16.56 6.27 -20.01
N SER A 275 -17.41 7.24 -19.68
CA SER A 275 -16.97 8.61 -19.38
C SER A 275 -16.10 8.67 -18.13
N ARG A 276 -15.21 9.66 -18.05
CA ARG A 276 -14.33 9.81 -16.87
C ARG A 276 -15.09 9.91 -15.54
N PRO A 277 -16.18 10.71 -15.42
CA PRO A 277 -16.97 10.76 -14.18
C PRO A 277 -17.57 9.41 -13.78
N ALA A 278 -18.12 8.66 -14.76
CA ALA A 278 -18.67 7.33 -14.50
C ALA A 278 -17.61 6.35 -13.98
N ARG A 279 -16.39 6.38 -14.53
CA ARG A 279 -15.27 5.56 -14.03
C ARG A 279 -14.92 5.88 -12.59
N ILE A 280 -14.82 7.19 -12.24
CA ILE A 280 -14.51 7.63 -10.87
C ILE A 280 -15.60 7.16 -9.91
N CYS A 281 -16.88 7.33 -10.27
CA CYS A 281 -18.00 6.89 -9.46
C CYS A 281 -18.00 5.37 -9.22
N LEU A 282 -17.75 4.58 -10.27
CA LEU A 282 -17.69 3.11 -10.17
C LEU A 282 -16.49 2.62 -9.36
N TYR A 283 -15.31 3.22 -9.52
CA TYR A 283 -14.16 2.89 -8.65
C TYR A 283 -14.42 3.27 -7.19
N GLY A 284 -15.07 4.43 -6.94
CA GLY A 284 -15.51 4.82 -5.61
C GLY A 284 -16.49 3.82 -5.00
N LEU A 285 -17.45 3.34 -5.80
CA LEU A 285 -18.40 2.33 -5.37
C LEU A 285 -17.71 1.00 -5.00
N ILE A 286 -16.74 0.55 -5.82
CA ILE A 286 -15.94 -0.66 -5.53
C ILE A 286 -15.15 -0.49 -4.22
N ALA A 287 -14.59 0.70 -3.98
CA ALA A 287 -13.82 0.99 -2.77
C ALA A 287 -14.68 1.03 -1.50
N LEU A 288 -15.94 1.49 -1.60
CA LEU A 288 -16.84 1.65 -0.46
C LEU A 288 -17.65 0.39 -0.14
N GLN A 289 -17.94 -0.43 -1.15
CA GLN A 289 -18.82 -1.59 -1.00
C GLN A 289 -18.02 -2.90 -0.88
N GLN A 290 -17.99 -3.48 0.33
CA GLN A 290 -17.27 -4.73 0.61
C GLN A 290 -17.68 -5.88 -0.31
N PHE A 291 -18.97 -5.98 -0.66
CA PHE A 291 -19.44 -7.01 -1.58
C PHE A 291 -18.81 -6.89 -2.96
N LEU A 292 -18.71 -5.66 -3.51
CA LEU A 292 -18.07 -5.43 -4.80
C LEU A 292 -16.57 -5.73 -4.76
N LEU A 293 -15.91 -5.48 -3.64
CA LEU A 293 -14.51 -5.85 -3.45
C LEU A 293 -14.31 -7.36 -3.59
N ILE A 294 -15.15 -8.17 -2.95
CA ILE A 294 -15.11 -9.63 -3.06
C ILE A 294 -15.37 -10.08 -4.50
N VAL A 295 -16.35 -9.49 -5.19
CA VAL A 295 -16.63 -9.77 -6.60
C VAL A 295 -15.44 -9.45 -7.48
N VAL A 296 -14.76 -8.31 -7.27
CA VAL A 296 -13.57 -7.91 -8.02
C VAL A 296 -12.40 -8.86 -7.77
N ILE A 297 -12.18 -9.31 -6.53
CA ILE A 297 -11.18 -10.35 -6.21
C ILE A 297 -11.52 -11.63 -6.98
N GLY A 298 -12.77 -12.06 -6.95
CA GLY A 298 -13.24 -13.24 -7.69
C GLY A 298 -13.00 -13.11 -9.19
N LEU A 299 -13.35 -11.98 -9.81
CA LEU A 299 -13.06 -11.70 -11.21
C LEU A 299 -11.56 -11.83 -11.50
N GLY A 300 -10.71 -11.28 -10.63
CA GLY A 300 -9.27 -11.39 -10.76
C GLY A 300 -8.76 -12.82 -10.68
N LEU A 301 -9.28 -13.61 -9.75
CA LEU A 301 -8.90 -15.00 -9.56
C LEU A 301 -9.35 -15.88 -10.74
N PHE A 302 -10.60 -15.75 -11.15
CA PHE A 302 -11.17 -16.57 -12.21
C PHE A 302 -10.70 -16.20 -13.63
N ASP A 303 -10.06 -15.03 -13.83
CA ASP A 303 -9.52 -14.63 -15.14
C ASP A 303 -8.49 -15.61 -15.70
N ILE A 304 -7.82 -16.40 -14.84
CA ILE A 304 -6.88 -17.45 -15.24
C ILE A 304 -7.57 -18.51 -16.11
N TRP A 305 -8.79 -18.90 -15.74
CA TRP A 305 -9.55 -19.94 -16.47
C TRP A 305 -10.50 -19.38 -17.51
N LEU A 306 -11.16 -18.26 -17.21
CA LEU A 306 -12.22 -17.70 -18.05
C LEU A 306 -11.70 -16.71 -19.10
N ASN A 307 -10.44 -16.27 -18.97
CA ASN A 307 -9.80 -15.31 -19.87
C ASN A 307 -10.75 -14.17 -20.30
N PHE A 308 -11.31 -13.46 -19.32
CA PHE A 308 -12.35 -12.43 -19.54
C PHE A 308 -11.95 -11.40 -20.60
N ARG A 309 -10.67 -11.07 -20.71
CA ARG A 309 -10.12 -10.06 -21.63
C ARG A 309 -9.75 -10.62 -23.00
N LYS A 310 -9.80 -11.95 -23.23
CA LYS A 310 -9.42 -12.66 -24.47
C LYS A 310 -8.06 -12.22 -25.06
N LEU A 311 -7.10 -11.91 -24.21
CA LEU A 311 -5.81 -11.34 -24.60
C LEU A 311 -4.97 -12.28 -25.45
N GLU A 312 -5.12 -13.60 -25.31
CA GLU A 312 -4.40 -14.61 -26.07
C GLU A 312 -4.87 -14.68 -27.52
N ILE A 313 -6.18 -14.53 -27.77
CA ILE A 313 -6.76 -14.52 -29.12
C ILE A 313 -6.22 -13.31 -29.89
N GLN A 314 -6.17 -12.13 -29.25
CA GLN A 314 -5.65 -10.91 -29.87
C GLN A 314 -4.14 -11.02 -30.21
N LYS A 315 -3.35 -11.73 -29.39
CA LYS A 315 -1.92 -11.94 -29.65
C LYS A 315 -1.67 -12.87 -30.85
N ASN A 316 -2.48 -13.91 -30.98
CA ASN A 316 -2.40 -14.86 -32.11
C ASN A 316 -2.84 -14.23 -33.44
N ASP A 317 -3.84 -13.34 -33.42
CA ASP A 317 -4.28 -12.63 -34.63
C ASP A 317 -3.24 -11.62 -35.11
N GLN A 318 -2.58 -10.88 -34.20
CA GLN A 318 -1.51 -9.97 -34.57
C GLN A 318 -0.27 -10.69 -35.12
N GLY A 319 0.03 -11.90 -34.65
CA GLY A 319 1.11 -12.74 -35.20
C GLY A 319 0.80 -13.35 -36.59
N ARG A 320 -0.48 -13.47 -36.97
CA ARG A 320 -0.90 -13.99 -38.28
C ARG A 320 -0.90 -12.94 -39.40
N PHE A 321 -1.02 -11.65 -39.08
CA PHE A 321 -1.07 -10.55 -40.06
C PHE A 321 0.25 -9.76 -40.14
N GLY A 322 1.28 -10.14 -39.40
CA GLY A 322 2.59 -9.50 -39.34
C GLY A 322 3.75 -10.33 -39.92
N GLY A 323 3.45 -11.39 -40.71
CA GLY A 323 4.41 -12.23 -41.38
C GLY A 323 4.42 -12.03 -42.90
#